data_a26f9674f6e3b60e0c86ff76dff0b15f
#
_entry.id   a26f9674f6e3b60e0c86ff76dff0b15f
#
_cell.length_a   1.000
_cell.length_b   1.000
_cell.length_c   1.000
_cell.angle_alpha   90.00
_cell.angle_beta   90.00
_cell.angle_gamma   90.00
#
_symmetry.space_group_name_H-M   'P 1'
#
loop_
_entity.id
_entity.type
_entity.pdbx_description
1 polymer ?
#
loop_
_entity_poly.entity_id
_entity_poly.type
_entity_poly.pdbx_seq_one_letter_code
_entity_poly.pdbx_strand_id
1 'polypeptide(L)'
;MAAAEFRALRDYLGSQILGQEELIEGLLIALLCEGHVLIEGAPGLAKTRAVKALAGAVEGRFARIQFTPDLLPADLTGSEVFHPQDASFVFQPGPLFNHLVLADEINRAPAKVQSALLEAMAEHQITVGKKSWRLPPLFMVAATQNPIEQEGTYPLPEAQLDRFLLKLLVDYPSPAMELAILQLNASGEQLGAAPVTLSQTSLQRARSEVLAVTMQSRLEHYLVELVCATRPGSGLCPALEPLIAVGASPRATLGLARSARARAWLAGRDYVLPEDIQLQAYPVLRHRLIPSYQALADNLDNDILIAQLLDQVPCP
;
A
#
# COMPACT_ATOMS: atom_id res chain seq x y z
N MET A 1 -1.66 11.28 22.81
CA MET A 1 -2.47 10.05 23.03
C MET A 1 -2.41 9.17 21.76
N ALA A 2 -2.79 9.66 20.58
CA ALA A 2 -2.73 8.89 19.34
C ALA A 2 -1.32 8.36 18.96
N ALA A 3 -0.28 9.18 19.10
CA ALA A 3 1.10 8.76 18.84
C ALA A 3 1.60 7.63 19.76
N ALA A 4 1.12 7.55 21.00
CA ALA A 4 1.45 6.46 21.92
C ALA A 4 0.76 5.15 21.51
N GLU A 5 -0.50 5.24 21.06
CA GLU A 5 -1.24 4.07 20.56
C GLU A 5 -0.60 3.52 19.27
N PHE A 6 -0.15 4.39 18.34
CA PHE A 6 0.56 3.97 17.15
C PHE A 6 1.93 3.37 17.44
N ARG A 7 2.61 3.86 18.47
CA ARG A 7 3.88 3.30 18.94
C ARG A 7 3.68 1.88 19.47
N ALA A 8 2.66 1.69 20.33
CA ALA A 8 2.29 0.38 20.85
C ALA A 8 1.85 -0.57 19.72
N LEU A 9 1.11 -0.06 18.72
CA LEU A 9 0.74 -0.83 17.54
C LEU A 9 1.97 -1.28 16.73
N ARG A 10 2.93 -0.38 16.50
CA ARG A 10 4.19 -0.70 15.81
C ARG A 10 4.97 -1.78 16.55
N ASP A 11 5.12 -1.63 17.87
CA ASP A 11 5.85 -2.58 18.71
C ASP A 11 5.15 -3.96 18.71
N TYR A 12 3.83 -3.98 18.77
CA TYR A 12 3.04 -5.21 18.61
C TYR A 12 3.28 -5.86 17.26
N LEU A 13 3.16 -5.12 16.16
CA LEU A 13 3.40 -5.66 14.81
C LEU A 13 4.83 -6.19 14.68
N GLY A 14 5.84 -5.47 15.23
CA GLY A 14 7.23 -5.91 15.27
C GLY A 14 7.44 -7.24 16.00
N SER A 15 6.69 -7.47 17.07
CA SER A 15 6.71 -8.75 17.79
C SER A 15 6.08 -9.91 17.00
N GLN A 16 5.12 -9.60 16.12
CA GLN A 16 4.41 -10.61 15.33
C GLN A 16 5.12 -10.94 14.00
N ILE A 17 5.89 -9.98 13.47
CA ILE A 17 6.49 -10.04 12.13
C ILE A 17 7.94 -9.61 12.24
N LEU A 18 8.81 -10.59 12.50
CA LEU A 18 10.22 -10.35 12.73
C LEU A 18 10.94 -10.01 11.42
N GLY A 19 11.81 -9.00 11.44
CA GLY A 19 12.70 -8.65 10.34
C GLY A 19 12.00 -7.98 9.13
N GLN A 20 10.81 -7.39 9.32
CA GLN A 20 10.05 -6.75 8.25
C GLN A 20 9.61 -5.34 8.67
N GLU A 21 10.55 -4.55 9.18
CA GLU A 21 10.31 -3.20 9.71
C GLU A 21 9.75 -2.26 8.66
N GLU A 22 10.24 -2.34 7.41
CA GLU A 22 9.75 -1.51 6.29
C GLU A 22 8.31 -1.85 5.90
N LEU A 23 7.94 -3.14 5.93
CA LEU A 23 6.57 -3.56 5.70
C LEU A 23 5.63 -3.00 6.77
N ILE A 24 6.03 -3.08 8.04
CA ILE A 24 5.24 -2.56 9.17
C ILE A 24 5.08 -1.04 9.05
N GLU A 25 6.17 -0.32 8.82
CA GLU A 25 6.15 1.13 8.65
C GLU A 25 5.26 1.53 7.47
N GLY A 26 5.40 0.88 6.32
CA GLY A 26 4.58 1.13 5.13
C GLY A 26 3.09 0.88 5.36
N LEU A 27 2.72 -0.18 6.09
CA LEU A 27 1.34 -0.46 6.46
C LEU A 27 0.76 0.64 7.37
N LEU A 28 1.53 1.12 8.36
CA LEU A 28 1.12 2.21 9.26
C LEU A 28 0.99 3.54 8.51
N ILE A 29 1.92 3.86 7.60
CA ILE A 29 1.86 5.05 6.74
C ILE A 29 0.60 5.00 5.87
N ALA A 30 0.32 3.86 5.23
CA ALA A 30 -0.86 3.73 4.40
C ALA A 30 -2.16 3.89 5.20
N LEU A 31 -2.23 3.34 6.41
CA LEU A 31 -3.37 3.51 7.31
C LEU A 31 -3.60 4.98 7.70
N LEU A 32 -2.51 5.72 7.98
CA LEU A 32 -2.53 7.15 8.30
C LEU A 32 -2.91 8.02 7.10
N CYS A 33 -2.46 7.64 5.90
CA CYS A 33 -2.66 8.41 4.67
C CYS A 33 -3.96 8.08 3.92
N GLU A 34 -4.83 7.21 4.45
CA GLU A 34 -6.01 6.69 3.73
C GLU A 34 -5.64 6.05 2.39
N GLY A 35 -4.47 5.40 2.35
CA GLY A 35 -3.91 4.81 1.15
C GLY A 35 -4.09 3.29 1.11
N HIS A 36 -3.90 2.75 -0.10
CA HIS A 36 -3.86 1.31 -0.34
C HIS A 36 -2.42 0.89 -0.59
N VAL A 37 -2.06 -0.35 -0.30
CA VAL A 37 -0.71 -0.87 -0.47
C VAL A 37 -0.69 -2.08 -1.40
N LEU A 38 0.34 -2.14 -2.23
CA LEU A 38 0.74 -3.32 -2.97
C LEU A 38 1.96 -3.93 -2.29
N ILE A 39 1.90 -5.19 -1.91
CA ILE A 39 2.99 -5.90 -1.23
C ILE A 39 3.51 -6.98 -2.17
N GLU A 40 4.75 -6.83 -2.60
CA GLU A 40 5.40 -7.78 -3.49
C GLU A 40 6.50 -8.55 -2.75
N GLY A 41 6.62 -9.83 -3.02
CA GLY A 41 7.65 -10.70 -2.45
C GLY A 41 7.33 -12.17 -2.64
N ALA A 42 8.31 -13.03 -2.40
CA ALA A 42 8.16 -14.48 -2.52
C ALA A 42 7.06 -15.04 -1.59
N PRO A 43 6.49 -16.21 -1.86
CA PRO A 43 5.56 -16.86 -0.96
C PRO A 43 6.24 -17.20 0.38
N GLY A 44 5.46 -17.23 1.46
CA GLY A 44 5.98 -17.57 2.78
C GLY A 44 6.60 -16.42 3.59
N LEU A 45 6.75 -15.23 3.03
CA LEU A 45 7.39 -14.06 3.68
C LEU A 45 6.46 -13.25 4.58
N ALA A 46 5.52 -13.89 5.26
CA ALA A 46 4.63 -13.30 6.26
C ALA A 46 3.73 -12.12 5.78
N LYS A 47 3.60 -11.85 4.47
CA LYS A 47 2.74 -10.77 3.92
C LYS A 47 1.31 -10.82 4.47
N THR A 48 0.67 -11.99 4.33
CA THR A 48 -0.70 -12.24 4.84
C THR A 48 -0.78 -12.10 6.36
N ARG A 49 0.27 -12.55 7.10
CA ARG A 49 0.34 -12.44 8.57
C ARG A 49 0.40 -10.98 9.01
N ALA A 50 1.18 -10.14 8.31
CA ALA A 50 1.32 -8.72 8.61
C ALA A 50 -0.04 -7.98 8.53
N VAL A 51 -0.77 -8.18 7.43
CA VAL A 51 -2.07 -7.55 7.23
C VAL A 51 -3.11 -8.07 8.24
N LYS A 52 -3.08 -9.38 8.56
CA LYS A 52 -3.96 -9.96 9.59
C LYS A 52 -3.66 -9.40 10.99
N ALA A 53 -2.38 -9.25 11.35
CA ALA A 53 -1.98 -8.67 12.62
C ALA A 53 -2.44 -7.22 12.75
N LEU A 54 -2.24 -6.41 11.69
CA LEU A 54 -2.76 -5.04 11.63
C LEU A 54 -4.28 -5.02 11.78
N ALA A 55 -5.00 -5.87 11.04
CA ALA A 55 -6.45 -5.93 11.09
C ALA A 55 -6.99 -6.34 12.47
N GLY A 56 -6.28 -7.21 13.18
CA GLY A 56 -6.63 -7.60 14.56
C GLY A 56 -6.39 -6.50 15.60
N ALA A 57 -5.57 -5.51 15.25
CA ALA A 57 -5.20 -4.39 16.14
C ALA A 57 -5.93 -3.06 15.81
N VAL A 58 -6.77 -3.05 14.79
CA VAL A 58 -7.56 -1.87 14.38
C VAL A 58 -9.04 -2.19 14.49
N GLU A 59 -9.81 -1.27 15.07
CA GLU A 59 -11.26 -1.40 15.16
C GLU A 59 -11.90 -1.39 13.77
N GLY A 60 -12.43 -2.55 13.36
CA GLY A 60 -13.05 -2.70 12.06
C GLY A 60 -13.27 -4.15 11.66
N ARG A 61 -13.96 -4.34 10.55
CA ARG A 61 -14.15 -5.66 9.97
C ARG A 61 -13.04 -5.93 8.96
N PHE A 62 -12.55 -7.15 8.96
CA PHE A 62 -11.52 -7.62 8.04
C PHE A 62 -12.09 -8.67 7.09
N ALA A 63 -11.66 -8.62 5.83
CA ALA A 63 -11.89 -9.68 4.86
C ALA A 63 -10.58 -10.07 4.17
N ARG A 64 -10.40 -11.36 3.94
CA ARG A 64 -9.37 -11.89 3.05
C ARG A 64 -10.04 -12.43 1.80
N ILE A 65 -9.58 -12.02 0.65
CA ILE A 65 -10.04 -12.49 -0.66
C ILE A 65 -8.83 -13.15 -1.33
N GLN A 66 -8.91 -14.45 -1.59
CA GLN A 66 -7.92 -15.14 -2.39
C GLN A 66 -8.30 -14.95 -3.87
N PHE A 67 -7.42 -14.32 -4.63
CA PHE A 67 -7.64 -14.10 -6.05
C PHE A 67 -7.30 -15.36 -6.83
N THR A 68 -8.23 -15.78 -7.69
CA THR A 68 -8.14 -16.99 -8.52
C THR A 68 -8.67 -16.70 -9.92
N PRO A 69 -8.31 -17.50 -10.93
CA PRO A 69 -8.75 -17.28 -12.32
C PRO A 69 -10.25 -17.36 -12.54
N ASP A 70 -10.98 -18.05 -11.68
CA ASP A 70 -12.43 -18.28 -11.74
C ASP A 70 -13.25 -17.23 -10.99
N LEU A 71 -12.58 -16.31 -10.25
CA LEU A 71 -13.25 -15.25 -9.49
C LEU A 71 -14.03 -14.31 -10.41
N LEU A 72 -15.22 -13.90 -9.96
CA LEU A 72 -16.08 -12.95 -10.66
C LEU A 72 -16.11 -11.60 -9.93
N PRO A 73 -16.35 -10.47 -10.63
CA PRO A 73 -16.51 -9.16 -9.97
C PRO A 73 -17.55 -9.15 -8.85
N ALA A 74 -18.66 -9.89 -9.02
CA ALA A 74 -19.74 -9.99 -8.02
C ALA A 74 -19.28 -10.65 -6.70
N ASP A 75 -18.27 -11.52 -6.75
CA ASP A 75 -17.69 -12.12 -5.55
C ASP A 75 -16.98 -11.09 -4.64
N LEU A 76 -16.54 -9.98 -5.24
CA LEU A 76 -15.94 -8.85 -4.53
C LEU A 76 -16.98 -7.82 -4.11
N THR A 77 -17.82 -7.43 -5.07
CA THR A 77 -18.75 -6.29 -4.93
C THR A 77 -20.04 -6.66 -4.24
N GLY A 78 -20.41 -7.94 -4.27
CA GLY A 78 -21.75 -8.39 -3.91
C GLY A 78 -22.71 -8.33 -5.08
N SER A 79 -23.93 -8.80 -4.86
CA SER A 79 -24.96 -8.95 -5.88
C SER A 79 -26.35 -8.66 -5.33
N GLU A 80 -27.31 -8.39 -6.23
CA GLU A 80 -28.72 -8.36 -5.89
C GLU A 80 -29.28 -9.78 -5.88
N VAL A 81 -29.84 -10.20 -4.76
CA VAL A 81 -30.44 -11.53 -4.57
C VAL A 81 -31.98 -11.37 -4.59
N PHE A 82 -32.64 -12.17 -5.41
CA PHE A 82 -34.11 -12.18 -5.46
C PHE A 82 -34.66 -12.93 -4.24
N HIS A 83 -35.55 -12.26 -3.50
CA HIS A 83 -36.31 -12.83 -2.39
C HIS A 83 -37.72 -13.19 -2.87
N PRO A 84 -38.04 -14.49 -3.06
CA PRO A 84 -39.32 -14.90 -3.58
C PRO A 84 -40.53 -14.54 -2.69
N GLN A 85 -40.29 -14.46 -1.37
CA GLN A 85 -41.35 -14.15 -0.38
C GLN A 85 -41.92 -12.75 -0.55
N ASP A 86 -41.05 -11.77 -0.86
CA ASP A 86 -41.41 -10.36 -0.98
C ASP A 86 -41.42 -9.88 -2.43
N ALA A 87 -41.12 -10.79 -3.39
CA ALA A 87 -40.89 -10.48 -4.80
C ALA A 87 -39.96 -9.25 -5.01
N SER A 88 -38.94 -9.15 -4.18
CA SER A 88 -38.01 -8.02 -4.15
C SER A 88 -36.57 -8.48 -4.37
N PHE A 89 -35.73 -7.55 -4.89
CA PHE A 89 -34.29 -7.73 -4.93
C PHE A 89 -33.64 -7.03 -3.74
N VAL A 90 -32.84 -7.78 -2.98
CA VAL A 90 -32.07 -7.25 -1.84
C VAL A 90 -30.60 -7.33 -2.17
N PHE A 91 -29.90 -6.22 -1.99
CA PHE A 91 -28.45 -6.19 -2.18
C PHE A 91 -27.75 -6.92 -1.04
N GLN A 92 -26.95 -7.90 -1.39
CA GLN A 92 -26.06 -8.61 -0.48
C GLN A 92 -24.64 -8.09 -0.68
N PRO A 93 -24.07 -7.33 0.30
CA PRO A 93 -22.74 -6.77 0.18
C PRO A 93 -21.67 -7.84 0.10
N GLY A 94 -20.69 -7.64 -0.79
CA GLY A 94 -19.51 -8.47 -0.91
C GLY A 94 -18.42 -8.09 0.11
N PRO A 95 -17.27 -8.79 0.07
CA PRO A 95 -16.16 -8.60 1.01
C PRO A 95 -15.52 -7.20 0.94
N LEU A 96 -15.68 -6.44 -0.13
CA LEU A 96 -15.18 -5.07 -0.22
C LEU A 96 -15.89 -4.11 0.74
N PHE A 97 -17.04 -4.46 1.31
CA PHE A 97 -17.70 -3.67 2.35
C PHE A 97 -17.11 -3.83 3.75
N ASN A 98 -15.89 -4.35 3.84
CA ASN A 98 -15.11 -4.39 5.09
C ASN A 98 -14.13 -3.21 5.15
N HIS A 99 -13.60 -2.95 6.37
CA HIS A 99 -12.70 -1.82 6.64
C HIS A 99 -11.28 -2.09 6.14
N LEU A 100 -10.76 -3.28 6.42
CA LEU A 100 -9.48 -3.76 5.91
C LEU A 100 -9.71 -4.97 5.02
N VAL A 101 -9.19 -4.91 3.82
CA VAL A 101 -9.33 -5.98 2.83
C VAL A 101 -7.94 -6.43 2.39
N LEU A 102 -7.65 -7.71 2.58
CA LEU A 102 -6.48 -8.35 2.00
C LEU A 102 -6.88 -8.99 0.67
N ALA A 103 -6.40 -8.44 -0.43
CA ALA A 103 -6.50 -9.02 -1.77
C ALA A 103 -5.26 -9.88 -2.04
N ASP A 104 -5.36 -11.17 -1.73
CA ASP A 104 -4.21 -12.07 -1.79
C ASP A 104 -4.02 -12.60 -3.21
N GLU A 105 -2.80 -12.47 -3.77
CA GLU A 105 -2.41 -12.85 -5.14
C GLU A 105 -3.25 -12.15 -6.21
N ILE A 106 -3.35 -10.82 -6.16
CA ILE A 106 -4.21 -10.01 -7.04
C ILE A 106 -3.97 -10.27 -8.54
N ASN A 107 -2.74 -10.63 -8.92
CA ASN A 107 -2.34 -10.92 -10.28
C ASN A 107 -2.88 -12.27 -10.82
N ARG A 108 -3.52 -13.10 -9.99
CA ARG A 108 -4.12 -14.38 -10.43
C ARG A 108 -5.55 -14.23 -10.98
N ALA A 109 -6.23 -13.14 -10.69
CA ALA A 109 -7.59 -12.93 -11.18
C ALA A 109 -7.63 -12.20 -12.52
N PRO A 110 -8.67 -12.45 -13.33
CA PRO A 110 -8.87 -11.77 -14.60
C PRO A 110 -8.97 -10.25 -14.46
N ALA A 111 -8.59 -9.51 -15.50
CA ALA A 111 -8.56 -8.05 -15.52
C ALA A 111 -9.89 -7.38 -15.09
N LYS A 112 -11.04 -8.02 -15.36
CA LYS A 112 -12.35 -7.50 -14.93
C LYS A 112 -12.51 -7.48 -13.41
N VAL A 113 -11.99 -8.49 -12.72
CA VAL A 113 -12.02 -8.59 -11.25
C VAL A 113 -11.06 -7.57 -10.63
N GLN A 114 -9.84 -7.48 -11.17
CA GLN A 114 -8.87 -6.47 -10.78
C GLN A 114 -9.46 -5.05 -10.94
N SER A 115 -10.11 -4.77 -12.07
CA SER A 115 -10.73 -3.47 -12.33
C SER A 115 -11.82 -3.12 -11.33
N ALA A 116 -12.65 -4.09 -10.92
CA ALA A 116 -13.70 -3.87 -9.92
C ALA A 116 -13.12 -3.47 -8.55
N LEU A 117 -12.05 -4.16 -8.11
CA LEU A 117 -11.34 -3.77 -6.88
C LEU A 117 -10.76 -2.37 -6.98
N LEU A 118 -10.06 -2.07 -8.08
CA LEU A 118 -9.35 -0.81 -8.27
C LEU A 118 -10.30 0.38 -8.48
N GLU A 119 -11.50 0.14 -9.04
CA GLU A 119 -12.56 1.15 -9.08
C GLU A 119 -13.09 1.45 -7.67
N ALA A 120 -13.37 0.42 -6.87
CA ALA A 120 -13.78 0.57 -5.49
C ALA A 120 -12.76 1.36 -4.64
N MET A 121 -11.45 1.12 -4.87
CA MET A 121 -10.37 1.86 -4.22
C MET A 121 -10.36 3.34 -4.59
N ALA A 122 -10.64 3.69 -5.84
CA ALA A 122 -10.57 5.07 -6.32
C ALA A 122 -11.82 5.88 -5.93
N GLU A 123 -13.00 5.26 -6.06
CA GLU A 123 -14.28 5.97 -5.95
C GLU A 123 -14.89 5.86 -4.54
N HIS A 124 -14.34 5.02 -3.66
CA HIS A 124 -14.89 4.71 -2.33
C HIS A 124 -16.37 4.32 -2.36
N GLN A 125 -16.81 3.76 -3.48
CA GLN A 125 -18.17 3.25 -3.69
C GLN A 125 -18.17 2.10 -4.68
N ILE A 126 -19.23 1.32 -4.66
CA ILE A 126 -19.48 0.21 -5.59
C ILE A 126 -20.82 0.42 -6.24
N THR A 127 -20.88 0.29 -7.55
CA THR A 127 -22.14 0.36 -8.31
C THR A 127 -22.57 -1.04 -8.73
N VAL A 128 -23.79 -1.44 -8.29
CA VAL A 128 -24.42 -2.69 -8.68
C VAL A 128 -25.78 -2.36 -9.29
N GLY A 129 -25.97 -2.77 -10.55
CA GLY A 129 -27.15 -2.40 -11.31
C GLY A 129 -27.24 -0.89 -11.51
N LYS A 130 -28.28 -0.25 -10.95
CA LYS A 130 -28.52 1.20 -11.04
C LYS A 130 -28.25 1.95 -9.73
N LYS A 131 -27.74 1.26 -8.73
CA LYS A 131 -27.51 1.85 -7.39
C LYS A 131 -26.03 1.87 -7.04
N SER A 132 -25.56 2.97 -6.44
CA SER A 132 -24.22 3.09 -5.89
C SER A 132 -24.27 2.98 -4.37
N TRP A 133 -23.34 2.21 -3.82
CA TRP A 133 -23.23 1.92 -2.40
C TRP A 133 -21.88 2.41 -1.90
N ARG A 134 -21.89 3.27 -0.89
CA ARG A 134 -20.65 3.79 -0.29
C ARG A 134 -19.93 2.72 0.53
N LEU A 135 -18.62 2.68 0.40
CA LEU A 135 -17.76 1.86 1.25
C LEU A 135 -17.58 2.51 2.64
N PRO A 136 -17.12 1.74 3.64
CA PRO A 136 -16.83 2.29 4.97
C PRO A 136 -15.86 3.48 4.90
N PRO A 137 -15.97 4.48 5.83
CA PRO A 137 -15.01 5.60 5.90
C PRO A 137 -13.57 5.15 6.09
N LEU A 138 -13.35 4.12 6.90
CA LEU A 138 -12.09 3.39 6.92
C LEU A 138 -12.18 2.27 5.87
N PHE A 139 -11.51 2.44 4.76
CA PHE A 139 -11.39 1.42 3.72
C PHE A 139 -9.95 1.37 3.23
N MET A 140 -9.25 0.31 3.58
CA MET A 140 -7.87 0.07 3.17
C MET A 140 -7.75 -1.31 2.52
N VAL A 141 -7.18 -1.33 1.33
CA VAL A 141 -6.81 -2.55 0.60
C VAL A 141 -5.31 -2.76 0.72
N ALA A 142 -4.93 -3.95 1.18
CA ALA A 142 -3.57 -4.47 1.04
C ALA A 142 -3.62 -5.60 0.01
N ALA A 143 -3.05 -5.37 -1.16
CA ALA A 143 -2.96 -6.37 -2.21
C ALA A 143 -1.59 -7.05 -2.15
N THR A 144 -1.55 -8.37 -2.31
CA THR A 144 -0.29 -9.10 -2.44
C THR A 144 -0.05 -9.55 -3.87
N GLN A 145 1.22 -9.57 -4.27
CA GLN A 145 1.66 -10.08 -5.55
C GLN A 145 2.88 -10.98 -5.37
N ASN A 146 2.92 -12.08 -6.13
CA ASN A 146 4.09 -12.95 -6.18
C ASN A 146 4.82 -12.72 -7.51
N PRO A 147 6.05 -12.17 -7.50
CA PRO A 147 6.78 -11.88 -8.73
C PRO A 147 7.31 -13.14 -9.43
N ILE A 148 7.42 -14.27 -8.72
CA ILE A 148 8.02 -15.51 -9.24
C ILE A 148 7.00 -16.28 -10.09
N GLU A 149 5.73 -16.21 -9.76
CA GLU A 149 4.66 -16.90 -10.49
C GLU A 149 4.28 -16.09 -11.74
N GLN A 150 4.71 -16.60 -12.91
CA GLN A 150 4.37 -15.99 -14.21
C GLN A 150 3.24 -16.75 -14.93
N GLU A 151 3.14 -18.06 -14.73
CA GLU A 151 2.09 -18.85 -15.35
C GLU A 151 0.73 -18.62 -14.68
N GLY A 152 -0.31 -18.38 -15.50
CA GLY A 152 -1.67 -18.15 -15.01
C GLY A 152 -1.86 -16.81 -14.31
N THR A 153 -0.98 -15.84 -14.55
CA THR A 153 -1.09 -14.49 -13.98
C THR A 153 -1.48 -13.45 -15.04
N TYR A 154 -2.16 -12.41 -14.56
CA TYR A 154 -2.57 -11.24 -15.33
C TYR A 154 -1.87 -10.02 -14.75
N PRO A 155 -0.91 -9.41 -15.47
CA PRO A 155 -0.23 -8.22 -14.98
C PRO A 155 -1.21 -7.08 -14.74
N LEU A 156 -0.98 -6.32 -13.67
CA LEU A 156 -1.73 -5.10 -13.41
C LEU A 156 -1.25 -4.00 -14.37
N PRO A 157 -2.16 -3.36 -15.12
CA PRO A 157 -1.80 -2.20 -15.95
C PRO A 157 -1.24 -1.06 -15.08
N GLU A 158 -0.31 -0.28 -15.63
CA GLU A 158 0.38 0.81 -14.91
C GLU A 158 -0.59 1.87 -14.37
N ALA A 159 -1.62 2.23 -15.14
CA ALA A 159 -2.66 3.16 -14.71
C ALA A 159 -3.46 2.65 -13.51
N GLN A 160 -3.46 1.34 -13.29
CA GLN A 160 -4.09 0.70 -12.14
C GLN A 160 -3.14 0.65 -10.94
N LEU A 161 -1.86 0.40 -11.17
CA LEU A 161 -0.81 0.44 -10.14
C LEU A 161 -0.73 1.82 -9.48
N ASP A 162 -0.92 2.90 -10.21
CA ASP A 162 -0.91 4.29 -9.70
C ASP A 162 -2.00 4.58 -8.64
N ARG A 163 -2.97 3.68 -8.45
CA ARG A 163 -4.00 3.79 -7.39
C ARG A 163 -3.50 3.32 -6.02
N PHE A 164 -2.46 2.50 -5.97
CA PHE A 164 -1.81 2.16 -4.71
C PHE A 164 -0.95 3.33 -4.25
N LEU A 165 -1.02 3.67 -2.97
CA LEU A 165 -0.18 4.71 -2.38
C LEU A 165 1.29 4.26 -2.37
N LEU A 166 1.52 3.05 -1.86
CA LEU A 166 2.84 2.46 -1.68
C LEU A 166 2.91 1.08 -2.34
N LYS A 167 4.07 0.77 -2.94
CA LYS A 167 4.49 -0.58 -3.25
C LYS A 167 5.62 -0.97 -2.31
N LEU A 168 5.37 -1.99 -1.48
CA LEU A 168 6.30 -2.50 -0.47
C LEU A 168 6.92 -3.79 -0.99
N LEU A 169 8.25 -3.88 -0.94
CA LEU A 169 8.97 -5.10 -1.24
C LEU A 169 9.22 -5.86 0.06
N VAL A 170 9.08 -7.17 -0.01
CA VAL A 170 9.32 -8.06 1.13
C VAL A 170 10.37 -9.07 0.73
N ASP A 171 11.55 -8.92 1.30
CA ASP A 171 12.70 -9.76 1.04
C ASP A 171 12.81 -10.90 2.07
N TYR A 172 13.71 -11.86 1.77
CA TYR A 172 14.01 -12.93 2.70
C TYR A 172 14.63 -12.38 3.98
N PRO A 173 14.23 -12.89 5.14
CA PRO A 173 14.84 -12.50 6.41
C PRO A 173 16.31 -12.94 6.47
N SER A 174 17.10 -12.25 7.29
CA SER A 174 18.46 -12.70 7.56
C SER A 174 18.49 -14.04 8.30
N PRO A 175 19.58 -14.81 8.23
CA PRO A 175 19.68 -16.10 8.95
C PRO A 175 19.40 -15.98 10.45
N ALA A 176 19.78 -14.88 11.08
CA ALA A 176 19.47 -14.62 12.49
C ALA A 176 17.96 -14.44 12.73
N MET A 177 17.27 -13.75 11.82
CA MET A 177 15.82 -13.58 11.88
C MET A 177 15.08 -14.88 11.58
N GLU A 178 15.57 -15.72 10.65
CA GLU A 178 14.98 -17.04 10.40
C GLU A 178 15.07 -17.93 11.65
N LEU A 179 16.19 -17.91 12.37
CA LEU A 179 16.33 -18.61 13.63
C LEU A 179 15.32 -18.11 14.68
N ALA A 180 15.15 -16.80 14.79
CA ALA A 180 14.15 -16.22 15.71
C ALA A 180 12.72 -16.60 15.33
N ILE A 181 12.39 -16.61 14.03
CA ILE A 181 11.09 -17.08 13.50
C ILE A 181 10.86 -18.56 13.84
N LEU A 182 11.89 -19.40 13.68
CA LEU A 182 11.82 -20.83 14.04
C LEU A 182 11.52 -21.01 15.53
N GLN A 183 12.24 -20.29 16.39
CA GLN A 183 12.05 -20.33 17.84
C GLN A 183 10.65 -19.86 18.26
N LEU A 184 10.17 -18.77 17.67
CA LEU A 184 8.83 -18.24 17.91
C LEU A 184 7.73 -19.25 17.52
N ASN A 185 7.88 -19.94 16.39
CA ASN A 185 6.93 -20.96 15.97
C ASN A 185 7.00 -22.24 16.84
N ALA A 186 8.19 -22.59 17.32
CA ALA A 186 8.36 -23.76 18.22
C ALA A 186 7.71 -23.55 19.59
N SER A 187 7.58 -22.31 20.07
CA SER A 187 6.88 -21.97 21.30
C SER A 187 5.36 -22.16 21.21
N GLY A 188 4.81 -22.41 20.02
CA GLY A 188 3.36 -22.56 19.80
C GLY A 188 2.56 -21.27 20.02
N GLU A 189 3.24 -20.13 20.13
CA GLU A 189 2.59 -18.83 20.27
C GLU A 189 1.81 -18.49 18.99
N GLN A 190 0.50 -18.64 19.08
CA GLN A 190 -0.41 -18.06 18.09
C GLN A 190 -0.28 -16.53 18.15
N LEU A 191 -0.69 -15.84 17.07
CA LEU A 191 -0.84 -14.38 17.07
C LEU A 191 -1.47 -13.95 18.40
N GLY A 192 -0.67 -13.38 19.30
CA GLY A 192 -1.16 -12.86 20.56
C GLY A 192 -2.22 -11.79 20.30
N ALA A 193 -3.24 -11.71 21.14
CA ALA A 193 -4.20 -10.62 21.03
C ALA A 193 -3.46 -9.28 21.08
N ALA A 194 -3.85 -8.35 20.22
CA ALA A 194 -3.26 -7.02 20.22
C ALA A 194 -3.46 -6.37 21.61
N PRO A 195 -2.40 -5.83 22.22
CA PRO A 195 -2.48 -5.25 23.56
C PRO A 195 -3.36 -3.99 23.59
N VAL A 196 -3.54 -3.35 22.44
CA VAL A 196 -4.37 -2.16 22.26
C VAL A 196 -5.07 -2.28 20.91
N THR A 197 -6.38 -2.11 20.89
CA THR A 197 -7.14 -1.95 19.65
C THR A 197 -7.25 -0.47 19.32
N LEU A 198 -6.66 -0.06 18.21
CA LEU A 198 -6.74 1.31 17.71
C LEU A 198 -8.17 1.62 17.29
N SER A 199 -8.86 2.51 18.00
CA SER A 199 -10.21 2.91 17.66
C SER A 199 -10.24 3.77 16.40
N GLN A 200 -11.37 3.78 15.69
CA GLN A 200 -11.54 4.65 14.51
C GLN A 200 -11.41 6.13 14.89
N THR A 201 -11.84 6.51 16.09
CA THR A 201 -11.69 7.88 16.60
C THR A 201 -10.21 8.24 16.81
N SER A 202 -9.43 7.35 17.40
CA SER A 202 -7.97 7.54 17.57
C SER A 202 -7.26 7.62 16.22
N LEU A 203 -7.67 6.80 15.25
CA LEU A 203 -7.14 6.85 13.89
C LEU A 203 -7.45 8.20 13.21
N GLN A 204 -8.68 8.70 13.30
CA GLN A 204 -9.04 10.00 12.73
C GLN A 204 -8.26 11.15 13.37
N ARG A 205 -8.04 11.10 14.69
CA ARG A 205 -7.16 12.05 15.37
C ARG A 205 -5.74 11.99 14.84
N ALA A 206 -5.16 10.79 14.72
CA ALA A 206 -3.82 10.60 14.18
C ALA A 206 -3.67 11.17 12.77
N ARG A 207 -4.66 10.93 11.89
CA ARG A 207 -4.72 11.49 10.53
C ARG A 207 -4.72 13.02 10.54
N SER A 208 -5.50 13.63 11.45
CA SER A 208 -5.51 15.08 11.60
C SER A 208 -4.17 15.62 12.11
N GLU A 209 -3.51 14.93 13.04
CA GLU A 209 -2.17 15.28 13.52
C GLU A 209 -1.12 15.15 12.39
N VAL A 210 -1.19 14.11 11.56
CA VAL A 210 -0.32 13.93 10.37
C VAL A 210 -0.49 15.08 9.37
N LEU A 211 -1.72 15.51 9.11
CA LEU A 211 -1.97 16.64 8.22
C LEU A 211 -1.42 17.95 8.77
N ALA A 212 -1.32 18.10 10.08
CA ALA A 212 -0.76 19.26 10.76
C ALA A 212 0.78 19.27 10.79
N VAL A 213 1.45 18.16 10.42
CA VAL A 213 2.91 18.11 10.33
C VAL A 213 3.41 19.12 9.31
N THR A 214 4.28 20.03 9.73
CA THR A 214 4.80 21.12 8.91
C THR A 214 5.76 20.59 7.85
N MET A 215 5.58 21.02 6.60
CA MET A 215 6.53 20.83 5.51
C MET A 215 6.98 22.22 5.04
N GLN A 216 8.26 22.51 5.09
CA GLN A 216 8.77 23.79 4.62
C GLN A 216 8.63 23.89 3.10
N SER A 217 8.37 25.10 2.59
CA SER A 217 8.13 25.32 1.14
C SER A 217 9.29 24.79 0.28
N ARG A 218 10.55 24.91 0.74
CA ARG A 218 11.71 24.32 0.04
C ARG A 218 11.61 22.81 -0.14
N LEU A 219 11.05 22.08 0.84
CA LEU A 219 10.83 20.64 0.74
C LEU A 219 9.63 20.31 -0.17
N GLU A 220 8.62 21.17 -0.22
CA GLU A 220 7.51 21.04 -1.18
C GLU A 220 8.02 21.22 -2.63
N HIS A 221 8.92 22.18 -2.88
CA HIS A 221 9.57 22.33 -4.19
C HIS A 221 10.44 21.10 -4.52
N TYR A 222 11.27 20.64 -3.57
CA TYR A 222 12.12 19.47 -3.75
C TYR A 222 11.33 18.23 -4.14
N LEU A 223 10.24 17.91 -3.45
CA LEU A 223 9.42 16.73 -3.79
C LEU A 223 8.72 16.89 -5.15
N VAL A 224 8.32 18.11 -5.53
CA VAL A 224 7.77 18.37 -6.87
C VAL A 224 8.84 18.18 -7.94
N GLU A 225 10.06 18.70 -7.73
CA GLU A 225 11.20 18.51 -8.61
C GLU A 225 11.55 17.04 -8.78
N LEU A 226 11.61 16.27 -7.70
CA LEU A 226 11.83 14.82 -7.75
C LEU A 226 10.81 14.12 -8.67
N VAL A 227 9.53 14.41 -8.50
CA VAL A 227 8.49 13.77 -9.33
C VAL A 227 8.56 14.27 -10.78
N CYS A 228 8.78 15.57 -11.00
CA CYS A 228 8.89 16.12 -12.34
C CYS A 228 10.14 15.62 -13.08
N ALA A 229 11.25 15.43 -12.38
CA ALA A 229 12.50 14.91 -12.95
C ALA A 229 12.37 13.46 -13.47
N THR A 230 11.35 12.72 -13.04
CA THR A 230 11.05 11.40 -13.62
C THR A 230 10.43 11.47 -15.01
N ARG A 231 9.94 12.65 -15.44
CA ARG A 231 9.19 12.79 -16.69
C ARG A 231 10.11 13.09 -17.85
N PRO A 232 10.06 12.30 -18.94
CA PRO A 232 10.84 12.58 -20.15
C PRO A 232 10.57 13.98 -20.68
N GLY A 233 11.63 14.68 -21.09
CA GLY A 233 11.55 16.06 -21.62
C GLY A 233 11.38 17.14 -20.55
N SER A 234 11.49 16.82 -19.26
CA SER A 234 11.46 17.83 -18.19
C SER A 234 12.71 18.72 -18.16
N GLY A 235 13.84 18.21 -18.63
CA GLY A 235 15.15 18.85 -18.55
C GLY A 235 15.76 18.93 -17.15
N LEU A 236 15.05 18.41 -16.13
CA LEU A 236 15.49 18.47 -14.73
C LEU A 236 16.55 17.41 -14.38
N CYS A 237 16.53 16.28 -15.09
CA CYS A 237 17.48 15.20 -14.88
C CYS A 237 17.87 14.55 -16.23
N PRO A 238 18.75 15.19 -17.03
CA PRO A 238 19.09 14.70 -18.37
C PRO A 238 19.67 13.28 -18.38
N ALA A 239 20.33 12.85 -17.31
CA ALA A 239 20.90 11.51 -17.19
C ALA A 239 19.84 10.41 -17.11
N LEU A 240 18.66 10.70 -16.56
CA LEU A 240 17.56 9.74 -16.43
C LEU A 240 16.59 9.75 -17.61
N GLU A 241 16.58 10.82 -18.43
CA GLU A 241 15.66 10.92 -19.56
C GLU A 241 15.69 9.73 -20.52
N PRO A 242 16.86 9.18 -20.92
CA PRO A 242 16.91 7.99 -21.79
C PRO A 242 16.49 6.69 -21.08
N LEU A 243 16.45 6.68 -19.75
CA LEU A 243 16.23 5.49 -18.93
C LEU A 243 14.77 5.31 -18.50
N ILE A 244 13.96 6.37 -18.54
CA ILE A 244 12.56 6.36 -18.14
C ILE A 244 11.67 6.59 -19.36
N ALA A 245 10.82 5.62 -19.70
CA ALA A 245 9.86 5.74 -20.79
C ALA A 245 8.62 6.53 -20.36
N VAL A 246 8.13 6.31 -19.12
CA VAL A 246 6.99 7.04 -18.56
C VAL A 246 7.30 7.39 -17.10
N GLY A 247 7.21 8.67 -16.78
CA GLY A 247 7.42 9.20 -15.45
C GLY A 247 6.16 9.21 -14.58
N ALA A 248 6.32 9.56 -13.32
CA ALA A 248 5.26 9.54 -12.33
C ALA A 248 4.20 10.64 -12.52
N SER A 249 2.96 10.32 -12.19
CA SER A 249 1.81 11.22 -12.25
C SER A 249 1.78 12.20 -11.05
N PRO A 250 0.91 13.23 -11.06
CA PRO A 250 0.71 14.10 -9.88
C PRO A 250 0.23 13.35 -8.62
N ARG A 251 -0.34 12.14 -8.75
CA ARG A 251 -0.66 11.29 -7.61
C ARG A 251 0.59 10.91 -6.80
N ALA A 252 1.73 10.74 -7.46
CA ALA A 252 3.01 10.51 -6.80
C ALA A 252 3.41 11.70 -5.93
N THR A 253 3.26 12.94 -6.41
CA THR A 253 3.53 14.16 -5.65
C THR A 253 2.70 14.20 -4.36
N LEU A 254 1.39 13.98 -4.48
CA LEU A 254 0.48 13.93 -3.33
C LEU A 254 0.79 12.76 -2.39
N GLY A 255 1.09 11.59 -2.96
CA GLY A 255 1.48 10.40 -2.20
C GLY A 255 2.75 10.64 -1.39
N LEU A 256 3.79 11.20 -2.03
CA LEU A 256 5.07 11.49 -1.40
C LEU A 256 4.92 12.52 -0.26
N ALA A 257 4.14 13.59 -0.49
CA ALA A 257 3.88 14.59 0.53
C ALA A 257 3.14 14.03 1.76
N ARG A 258 2.14 13.16 1.53
CA ARG A 258 1.39 12.52 2.62
C ARG A 258 2.23 11.50 3.38
N SER A 259 2.94 10.63 2.68
CA SER A 259 3.76 9.58 3.30
C SER A 259 4.94 10.15 4.07
N ALA A 260 5.60 11.21 3.58
CA ALA A 260 6.67 11.90 4.31
C ALA A 260 6.17 12.54 5.62
N ARG A 261 4.98 13.19 5.61
CA ARG A 261 4.37 13.70 6.85
C ARG A 261 4.01 12.58 7.83
N ALA A 262 3.44 11.49 7.33
CA ALA A 262 3.10 10.33 8.17
C ALA A 262 4.35 9.69 8.80
N ARG A 263 5.45 9.58 8.03
CA ARG A 263 6.73 9.09 8.52
C ARG A 263 7.29 10.00 9.61
N ALA A 264 7.32 11.32 9.39
CA ALA A 264 7.79 12.29 10.38
C ALA A 264 6.97 12.17 11.69
N TRP A 265 5.65 12.06 11.58
CA TRP A 265 4.75 11.88 12.73
C TRP A 265 5.00 10.57 13.48
N LEU A 266 5.19 9.45 12.77
CA LEU A 266 5.55 8.15 13.37
C LEU A 266 6.91 8.20 14.09
N ALA A 267 7.84 9.04 13.62
CA ALA A 267 9.11 9.33 14.26
C ALA A 267 8.98 10.31 15.44
N GLY A 268 7.78 10.81 15.74
CA GLY A 268 7.51 11.73 16.86
C GLY A 268 7.86 13.18 16.57
N ARG A 269 7.97 13.57 15.30
CA ARG A 269 8.27 14.95 14.87
C ARG A 269 7.02 15.65 14.33
N ASP A 270 6.94 16.95 14.48
CA ASP A 270 5.89 17.83 13.93
C ASP A 270 6.34 18.57 12.66
N TYR A 271 7.49 18.18 12.11
CA TYR A 271 8.05 18.68 10.85
C TYR A 271 8.69 17.57 10.03
N VAL A 272 8.67 17.75 8.71
CA VAL A 272 9.26 16.83 7.73
C VAL A 272 10.74 17.18 7.54
N LEU A 273 11.57 16.13 7.44
CA LEU A 273 12.98 16.22 7.04
C LEU A 273 13.16 15.75 5.59
N PRO A 274 14.25 16.17 4.89
CA PRO A 274 14.57 15.65 3.56
C PRO A 274 14.60 14.13 3.49
N GLU A 275 15.15 13.48 4.51
CA GLU A 275 15.26 12.02 4.60
C GLU A 275 13.88 11.33 4.61
N ASP A 276 12.85 11.99 5.13
CA ASP A 276 11.49 11.43 5.09
C ASP A 276 10.97 11.35 3.66
N ILE A 277 11.31 12.34 2.82
CA ILE A 277 10.95 12.36 1.40
C ILE A 277 11.75 11.31 0.64
N GLN A 278 13.07 11.26 0.86
CA GLN A 278 13.97 10.35 0.17
C GLN A 278 13.63 8.87 0.44
N LEU A 279 13.37 8.52 1.70
CA LEU A 279 12.99 7.15 2.06
C LEU A 279 11.60 6.77 1.53
N GLN A 280 10.68 7.74 1.46
CA GLN A 280 9.36 7.48 0.88
C GLN A 280 9.35 7.53 -0.65
N ALA A 281 10.40 8.03 -1.30
CA ALA A 281 10.51 8.02 -2.76
C ALA A 281 10.46 6.59 -3.32
N TYR A 282 11.14 5.63 -2.69
CA TYR A 282 11.14 4.23 -3.13
C TYR A 282 9.74 3.61 -3.15
N PRO A 283 9.03 3.48 -2.02
CA PRO A 283 7.72 2.83 -2.02
C PRO A 283 6.66 3.60 -2.80
N VAL A 284 6.81 4.94 -2.96
CA VAL A 284 5.86 5.76 -3.72
C VAL A 284 6.12 5.70 -5.22
N LEU A 285 7.38 5.69 -5.69
CA LEU A 285 7.70 5.83 -7.10
C LEU A 285 7.90 4.50 -7.83
N ARG A 286 8.36 3.43 -7.15
CA ARG A 286 8.79 2.17 -7.81
C ARG A 286 7.73 1.51 -8.69
N HIS A 287 6.45 1.72 -8.44
CA HIS A 287 5.35 1.18 -9.25
C HIS A 287 4.75 2.20 -10.22
N ARG A 288 5.34 3.38 -10.30
CA ARG A 288 4.89 4.51 -11.13
C ARG A 288 5.85 4.87 -12.25
N LEU A 289 7.07 4.32 -12.20
CA LEU A 289 8.07 4.50 -13.24
C LEU A 289 8.04 3.33 -14.21
N ILE A 290 8.02 3.63 -15.50
CA ILE A 290 8.17 2.62 -16.55
C ILE A 290 9.57 2.79 -17.14
N PRO A 291 10.47 1.82 -16.92
CA PRO A 291 11.81 1.84 -17.49
C PRO A 291 11.76 1.83 -19.02
N SER A 292 12.72 2.45 -19.66
CA SER A 292 12.91 2.35 -21.11
C SER A 292 13.51 0.99 -21.49
N TYR A 293 13.48 0.65 -22.78
CA TYR A 293 14.16 -0.55 -23.28
C TYR A 293 15.67 -0.53 -22.99
N GLN A 294 16.29 0.66 -23.00
CA GLN A 294 17.69 0.82 -22.63
C GLN A 294 17.92 0.45 -21.17
N ALA A 295 17.14 0.99 -20.25
CA ALA A 295 17.25 0.66 -18.83
C ALA A 295 17.07 -0.85 -18.56
N LEU A 296 16.10 -1.47 -19.25
CA LEU A 296 15.89 -2.92 -19.15
C LEU A 296 17.08 -3.72 -19.70
N ALA A 297 17.69 -3.29 -20.82
CA ALA A 297 18.86 -3.92 -21.38
C ALA A 297 20.09 -3.80 -20.48
N ASP A 298 20.19 -2.69 -19.73
CA ASP A 298 21.26 -2.42 -18.77
C ASP A 298 20.97 -3.05 -17.38
N ASN A 299 19.88 -3.81 -17.23
CA ASN A 299 19.41 -4.42 -15.97
C ASN A 299 19.20 -3.39 -14.84
N LEU A 300 18.75 -2.19 -15.18
CA LEU A 300 18.40 -1.16 -14.21
C LEU A 300 16.94 -1.34 -13.79
N ASP A 301 16.74 -1.69 -12.53
CA ASP A 301 15.41 -1.71 -11.93
C ASP A 301 14.94 -0.32 -11.46
N ASN A 302 13.69 -0.21 -11.04
CA ASN A 302 13.12 1.06 -10.62
C ASN A 302 13.78 1.62 -9.35
N ASP A 303 14.28 0.77 -8.45
CA ASP A 303 14.95 1.25 -7.24
C ASP A 303 16.32 1.85 -7.55
N ILE A 304 17.05 1.29 -8.53
CA ILE A 304 18.30 1.89 -9.05
C ILE A 304 18.02 3.25 -9.71
N LEU A 305 16.94 3.34 -10.51
CA LEU A 305 16.54 4.61 -11.13
C LEU A 305 16.15 5.67 -10.09
N ILE A 306 15.46 5.27 -9.03
CA ILE A 306 15.10 6.17 -7.92
C ILE A 306 16.36 6.60 -7.14
N ALA A 307 17.31 5.70 -6.90
CA ALA A 307 18.58 6.06 -6.26
C ALA A 307 19.34 7.12 -7.08
N GLN A 308 19.44 6.93 -8.41
CA GLN A 308 20.05 7.92 -9.31
C GLN A 308 19.28 9.25 -9.31
N LEU A 309 17.94 9.21 -9.26
CA LEU A 309 17.10 10.40 -9.17
C LEU A 309 17.41 11.22 -7.90
N LEU A 310 17.49 10.53 -6.75
CA LEU A 310 17.79 11.16 -5.45
C LEU A 310 19.19 11.74 -5.37
N ASP A 311 20.16 11.15 -6.09
CA ASP A 311 21.53 11.65 -6.17
C ASP A 311 21.65 12.89 -7.09
N GLN A 312 20.84 12.97 -8.12
CA GLN A 312 20.91 14.02 -9.14
C GLN A 312 20.10 15.28 -8.78
N VAL A 313 18.95 15.11 -8.09
CA VAL A 313 18.11 16.24 -7.71
C VAL A 313 18.62 16.85 -6.40
N PRO A 314 19.06 18.15 -6.40
CA PRO A 314 19.64 18.76 -5.22
C PRO A 314 18.69 18.76 -4.02
N CYS A 315 19.17 18.22 -2.90
CA CYS A 315 18.44 18.27 -1.65
C CYS A 315 18.62 19.65 -1.00
N PRO A 316 17.55 20.36 -0.56
CA PRO A 316 17.62 21.69 0.01
C PRO A 316 18.22 21.73 1.43
#